data_effe1e3b056d8b50777207d47916e5f8
#
_entry.id   effe1e3b056d8b50777207d47916e5f8
#
_cell.length_a   1.000
_cell.length_b   1.000
_cell.length_c   1.000
_cell.angle_alpha   90.00
_cell.angle_beta   90.00
_cell.angle_gamma   90.00
#
_symmetry.space_group_name_H-M   'P 1'
#
loop_
_entity.id
_entity.type
_entity.pdbx_description
1 polymer ?
#
loop_
_entity_poly.entity_id
_entity_poly.type
_entity_poly.pdbx_seq_one_letter_code
_entity_poly.pdbx_strand_id
1 'polypeptide(L)'
;MDAQATPTYQYWPGTAGAITYNKTALWLNTLERRLGWETLQRILQTFYSRWRFKHPKPEDFFAVANEVAGTSLDWFFDQVYRTSNVFDYGVQDFKSVEEGRRFRTIVVVRRYGEAIFPVDVLVTFKDGKQLREHWDGRGRWTQYTYTGESQAVSAQVDPERVLLLDVDDTNNSKSLAPQGRSAATKWSLKWMIWLQDALLSWAFLV
;
A
#
# COMPACT_ATOMS: atom_id res chain seq x y z
N MET A 1 -1.19 -17.58 -4.66
CA MET A 1 -2.32 -17.36 -3.72
C MET A 1 -3.60 -17.35 -4.51
N ASP A 2 -4.70 -17.87 -3.94
CA ASP A 2 -5.98 -17.89 -4.65
C ASP A 2 -6.59 -16.49 -4.74
N ALA A 3 -7.38 -16.24 -5.79
CA ALA A 3 -8.23 -15.06 -5.84
C ALA A 3 -9.33 -15.16 -4.77
N GLN A 4 -9.72 -14.06 -4.16
CA GLN A 4 -10.76 -14.07 -3.12
C GLN A 4 -12.12 -14.49 -3.67
N ALA A 5 -12.37 -14.29 -4.97
CA ALA A 5 -13.57 -14.74 -5.67
C ALA A 5 -13.65 -16.26 -5.84
N THR A 6 -12.56 -16.99 -5.63
CA THR A 6 -12.55 -18.46 -5.68
C THR A 6 -13.46 -19.00 -4.57
N PRO A 7 -14.33 -19.99 -4.86
CA PRO A 7 -15.10 -20.65 -3.82
C PRO A 7 -14.21 -21.20 -2.71
N THR A 8 -14.58 -20.97 -1.44
CA THR A 8 -13.73 -21.31 -0.29
C THR A 8 -13.32 -22.77 -0.20
N TYR A 9 -14.17 -23.68 -0.69
CA TYR A 9 -13.86 -25.12 -0.75
C TYR A 9 -12.81 -25.49 -1.81
N GLN A 10 -12.46 -24.54 -2.70
CA GLN A 10 -11.41 -24.69 -3.71
C GLN A 10 -10.10 -23.98 -3.32
N TYR A 11 -10.10 -23.27 -2.21
CA TYR A 11 -8.87 -22.61 -1.75
C TYR A 11 -7.76 -23.62 -1.46
N TRP A 12 -6.53 -23.21 -1.74
CA TRP A 12 -5.39 -23.99 -1.33
C TRP A 12 -5.44 -24.25 0.19
N PRO A 13 -5.09 -25.47 0.66
CA PRO A 13 -5.17 -25.80 2.08
C PRO A 13 -4.46 -24.77 2.97
N GLY A 14 -5.17 -24.26 3.98
CA GLY A 14 -4.65 -23.30 4.96
C GLY A 14 -4.71 -21.82 4.53
N THR A 15 -5.10 -21.47 3.30
CA THR A 15 -5.13 -20.07 2.84
C THR A 15 -6.43 -19.34 3.13
N ALA A 16 -7.51 -20.06 3.45
CA ALA A 16 -8.85 -19.49 3.62
C ALA A 16 -8.91 -18.33 4.62
N GLY A 17 -8.29 -18.48 5.80
CA GLY A 17 -8.23 -17.42 6.81
C GLY A 17 -7.50 -16.16 6.33
N ALA A 18 -6.34 -16.35 5.72
CA ALA A 18 -5.53 -15.25 5.21
C ALA A 18 -6.25 -14.49 4.09
N ILE A 19 -6.94 -15.19 3.18
CA ILE A 19 -7.64 -14.56 2.05
C ILE A 19 -8.95 -13.92 2.50
N THR A 20 -9.75 -14.64 3.31
CA THR A 20 -11.08 -14.16 3.67
C THR A 20 -11.04 -13.04 4.70
N TYR A 21 -10.17 -13.14 5.71
CA TYR A 21 -10.12 -12.15 6.80
C TYR A 21 -9.00 -11.14 6.61
N ASN A 22 -7.74 -11.59 6.51
CA ASN A 22 -6.62 -10.67 6.53
C ASN A 22 -6.56 -9.82 5.25
N LYS A 23 -6.70 -10.44 4.07
CA LYS A 23 -6.72 -9.68 2.81
C LYS A 23 -7.90 -8.72 2.75
N THR A 24 -9.09 -9.14 3.24
CA THR A 24 -10.28 -8.28 3.31
C THR A 24 -10.04 -7.07 4.21
N ALA A 25 -9.46 -7.27 5.40
CA ALA A 25 -9.12 -6.17 6.29
C ALA A 25 -8.13 -5.19 5.65
N LEU A 26 -7.12 -5.69 4.95
CA LEU A 26 -6.11 -4.85 4.27
C LEU A 26 -6.71 -4.03 3.13
N TRP A 27 -7.54 -4.62 2.27
CA TRP A 27 -8.12 -3.83 1.18
C TRP A 27 -9.23 -2.87 1.65
N LEU A 28 -9.97 -3.18 2.72
CA LEU A 28 -10.89 -2.21 3.34
C LEU A 28 -10.13 -1.03 3.94
N ASN A 29 -9.02 -1.28 4.65
CA ASN A 29 -8.15 -0.21 5.16
C ASN A 29 -7.50 0.61 4.03
N THR A 30 -7.09 -0.03 2.93
CA THR A 30 -6.60 0.68 1.73
C THR A 30 -7.68 1.61 1.17
N LEU A 31 -8.92 1.12 1.13
CA LEU A 31 -10.06 1.90 0.66
C LEU A 31 -10.35 3.09 1.60
N GLU A 32 -10.29 2.87 2.91
CA GLU A 32 -10.40 3.92 3.92
C GLU A 32 -9.36 5.03 3.73
N ARG A 33 -8.09 4.65 3.58
CA ARG A 33 -7.00 5.63 3.38
C ARG A 33 -7.14 6.42 2.09
N ARG A 34 -7.71 5.80 1.05
CA ARG A 34 -7.93 6.45 -0.23
C ARG A 34 -9.17 7.35 -0.26
N LEU A 35 -10.26 6.94 0.36
CA LEU A 35 -11.56 7.64 0.31
C LEU A 35 -11.83 8.50 1.54
N GLY A 36 -11.10 8.27 2.63
CA GLY A 36 -11.38 8.82 3.95
C GLY A 36 -12.39 8.00 4.74
N TRP A 37 -12.25 8.05 6.07
CA TRP A 37 -13.11 7.31 7.01
C TRP A 37 -14.60 7.60 6.83
N GLU A 38 -14.98 8.87 6.68
CA GLU A 38 -16.38 9.28 6.52
C GLU A 38 -17.05 8.60 5.32
N THR A 39 -16.33 8.48 4.20
CA THR A 39 -16.85 7.84 2.99
C THR A 39 -16.98 6.34 3.21
N LEU A 40 -15.96 5.68 3.76
CA LEU A 40 -16.02 4.24 4.07
C LEU A 40 -17.14 3.94 5.07
N GLN A 41 -17.28 4.74 6.11
CA GLN A 41 -18.35 4.59 7.10
C GLN A 41 -19.73 4.66 6.43
N ARG A 42 -19.97 5.62 5.52
CA ARG A 42 -21.22 5.72 4.76
C ARG A 42 -21.47 4.50 3.87
N ILE A 43 -20.41 3.97 3.22
CA ILE A 43 -20.49 2.75 2.42
C ILE A 43 -20.99 1.60 3.31
N LEU A 44 -20.35 1.38 4.46
CA LEU A 44 -20.70 0.29 5.38
C LEU A 44 -22.11 0.45 5.94
N GLN A 45 -22.51 1.65 6.35
CA GLN A 45 -23.86 1.95 6.85
C GLN A 45 -24.93 1.73 5.79
N THR A 46 -24.67 2.18 4.55
CA THR A 46 -25.60 2.02 3.43
C THR A 46 -25.74 0.54 3.08
N PHE A 47 -24.64 -0.18 3.00
CA PHE A 47 -24.64 -1.62 2.75
C PHE A 47 -25.41 -2.37 3.83
N TYR A 48 -25.11 -2.12 5.12
CA TYR A 48 -25.84 -2.73 6.24
C TYR A 48 -27.33 -2.42 6.19
N SER A 49 -27.73 -1.17 5.96
CA SER A 49 -29.13 -0.76 5.93
C SER A 49 -29.92 -1.43 4.81
N ARG A 50 -29.33 -1.64 3.66
CA ARG A 50 -29.97 -2.28 2.50
C ARG A 50 -30.05 -3.78 2.61
N TRP A 51 -29.01 -4.39 3.18
CA TRP A 51 -28.77 -5.82 3.08
C TRP A 51 -28.91 -6.58 4.40
N ARG A 52 -29.13 -5.91 5.53
CA ARG A 52 -29.36 -6.60 6.80
C ARG A 52 -30.49 -7.64 6.67
N PHE A 53 -30.24 -8.82 7.22
CA PHE A 53 -31.16 -9.98 7.15
C PHE A 53 -31.46 -10.50 5.72
N LYS A 54 -30.64 -10.12 4.74
CA LYS A 54 -30.68 -10.66 3.35
C LYS A 54 -29.40 -11.43 3.08
N HIS A 55 -29.27 -11.95 1.86
CA HIS A 55 -28.10 -12.71 1.41
C HIS A 55 -27.36 -11.94 0.29
N PRO A 56 -26.60 -10.89 0.61
CA PRO A 56 -25.90 -10.12 -0.40
C PRO A 56 -24.77 -10.93 -1.03
N LYS A 57 -24.49 -10.60 -2.28
CA LYS A 57 -23.28 -11.04 -2.99
C LYS A 57 -22.21 -9.96 -2.90
N PRO A 58 -20.94 -10.27 -3.18
CA PRO A 58 -19.87 -9.27 -3.22
C PRO A 58 -20.16 -8.08 -4.13
N GLU A 59 -20.82 -8.33 -5.28
CA GLU A 59 -21.21 -7.29 -6.24
C GLU A 59 -22.18 -6.26 -5.63
N ASP A 60 -23.00 -6.67 -4.69
CA ASP A 60 -23.92 -5.76 -3.99
C ASP A 60 -23.16 -4.77 -3.12
N PHE A 61 -22.06 -5.22 -2.51
CA PHE A 61 -21.15 -4.32 -1.78
C PHE A 61 -20.41 -3.38 -2.73
N PHE A 62 -19.90 -3.89 -3.85
CA PHE A 62 -19.18 -3.07 -4.84
C PHE A 62 -20.09 -2.00 -5.45
N ALA A 63 -21.35 -2.35 -5.75
CA ALA A 63 -22.32 -1.39 -6.26
C ALA A 63 -22.60 -0.26 -5.24
N VAL A 64 -22.77 -0.60 -3.95
CA VAL A 64 -22.95 0.39 -2.89
C VAL A 64 -21.71 1.25 -2.72
N ALA A 65 -20.52 0.66 -2.80
CA ALA A 65 -19.27 1.40 -2.69
C ALA A 65 -19.12 2.41 -3.83
N ASN A 66 -19.38 2.02 -5.07
CA ASN A 66 -19.35 2.91 -6.23
C ASN A 66 -20.35 4.06 -6.09
N GLU A 67 -21.58 3.75 -5.70
CA GLU A 67 -22.65 4.74 -5.51
C GLU A 67 -22.28 5.78 -4.47
N VAL A 68 -21.85 5.34 -3.28
CA VAL A 68 -21.55 6.24 -2.15
C VAL A 68 -20.26 7.02 -2.39
N ALA A 69 -19.26 6.44 -3.04
CA ALA A 69 -18.02 7.11 -3.40
C ALA A 69 -18.20 8.12 -4.55
N GLY A 70 -19.31 8.01 -5.33
CA GLY A 70 -19.55 8.85 -6.50
C GLY A 70 -18.58 8.63 -7.65
N THR A 71 -17.87 7.51 -7.66
CA THR A 71 -16.91 7.12 -8.69
C THR A 71 -16.79 5.60 -8.77
N SER A 72 -16.41 5.07 -9.95
CA SER A 72 -16.18 3.63 -10.09
C SER A 72 -14.90 3.22 -9.36
N LEU A 73 -15.05 2.23 -8.47
CA LEU A 73 -13.99 1.52 -7.77
C LEU A 73 -13.80 0.11 -8.35
N ASP A 74 -14.44 -0.23 -9.46
CA ASP A 74 -14.40 -1.56 -10.06
C ASP A 74 -12.96 -1.97 -10.40
N TRP A 75 -12.14 -1.02 -10.88
CA TRP A 75 -10.72 -1.23 -11.15
C TRP A 75 -9.95 -1.74 -9.92
N PHE A 76 -10.38 -1.35 -8.72
CA PHE A 76 -9.78 -1.79 -7.46
C PHE A 76 -10.34 -3.15 -7.05
N PHE A 77 -11.68 -3.31 -7.05
CA PHE A 77 -12.32 -4.57 -6.67
C PHE A 77 -11.95 -5.72 -7.61
N ASP A 78 -11.79 -5.44 -8.90
CA ASP A 78 -11.34 -6.45 -9.87
C ASP A 78 -9.99 -7.03 -9.46
N GLN A 79 -9.06 -6.20 -9.02
CA GLN A 79 -7.73 -6.63 -8.64
C GLN A 79 -7.69 -7.31 -7.28
N VAL A 80 -8.32 -6.72 -6.25
CA VAL A 80 -8.22 -7.26 -4.89
C VAL A 80 -9.10 -8.49 -4.66
N TYR A 81 -10.23 -8.59 -5.38
CA TYR A 81 -11.20 -9.65 -5.18
C TYR A 81 -11.13 -10.74 -6.25
N ARG A 82 -11.13 -10.36 -7.55
CA ARG A 82 -11.25 -11.31 -8.66
C ARG A 82 -9.94 -11.91 -9.13
N THR A 83 -8.79 -11.32 -8.74
CA THR A 83 -7.48 -11.84 -9.11
C THR A 83 -6.62 -12.15 -7.89
N SER A 84 -5.52 -12.87 -8.15
CA SER A 84 -4.44 -13.08 -7.19
C SER A 84 -3.26 -12.11 -7.42
N ASN A 85 -3.45 -11.05 -8.19
CA ASN A 85 -2.42 -10.07 -8.49
C ASN A 85 -1.85 -9.46 -7.21
N VAL A 86 -0.55 -9.22 -7.23
CA VAL A 86 0.21 -8.71 -6.10
C VAL A 86 0.52 -7.23 -6.34
N PHE A 87 0.34 -6.42 -5.32
CA PHE A 87 0.83 -5.05 -5.28
C PHE A 87 2.25 -5.07 -4.70
N ASP A 88 3.18 -4.47 -5.41
CA ASP A 88 4.58 -4.31 -4.98
C ASP A 88 5.16 -3.12 -5.74
N TYR A 89 5.41 -2.03 -5.03
CA TYR A 89 5.92 -0.77 -5.55
C TYR A 89 7.21 -0.43 -4.82
N GLY A 90 8.19 0.11 -5.52
CA GLY A 90 9.43 0.46 -4.86
C GLY A 90 10.26 1.49 -5.61
N VAL A 91 11.23 2.05 -4.92
CA VAL A 91 12.27 2.90 -5.51
C VAL A 91 13.35 2.01 -6.09
N GLN A 92 13.35 1.86 -7.42
CA GLN A 92 14.33 1.03 -8.11
C GLN A 92 15.72 1.67 -8.12
N ASP A 93 15.81 2.99 -8.39
CA ASP A 93 17.07 3.73 -8.40
C ASP A 93 16.86 5.14 -7.84
N PHE A 94 17.85 5.64 -7.11
CA PHE A 94 17.86 6.97 -6.55
C PHE A 94 19.28 7.51 -6.53
N LYS A 95 19.50 8.59 -7.26
CA LYS A 95 20.80 9.26 -7.37
C LYS A 95 20.62 10.75 -7.31
N SER A 96 21.51 11.44 -6.61
CA SER A 96 21.60 12.89 -6.61
C SER A 96 23.09 13.27 -6.71
N VAL A 97 23.49 13.73 -7.86
CA VAL A 97 24.89 14.00 -8.22
C VAL A 97 25.09 15.49 -8.41
N GLU A 98 26.22 15.99 -7.94
CA GLU A 98 26.62 17.38 -8.16
C GLU A 98 27.11 17.58 -9.60
N GLU A 99 26.50 18.51 -10.30
CA GLU A 99 26.85 18.95 -11.65
C GLU A 99 27.15 20.46 -11.63
N GLY A 100 28.41 20.81 -11.41
CA GLY A 100 28.84 22.19 -11.23
C GLY A 100 28.32 22.83 -9.95
N ARG A 101 27.41 23.82 -10.06
CA ARG A 101 26.78 24.50 -8.90
C ARG A 101 25.41 23.95 -8.57
N ARG A 102 24.96 22.90 -9.25
CA ARG A 102 23.62 22.33 -9.08
C ARG A 102 23.71 20.84 -8.84
N PHE A 103 22.64 20.29 -8.31
CA PHE A 103 22.47 18.83 -8.16
C PHE A 103 21.47 18.34 -9.21
N ARG A 104 21.84 17.26 -9.89
CA ARG A 104 20.91 16.51 -10.71
C ARG A 104 20.46 15.27 -9.95
N THR A 105 19.16 15.20 -9.72
CA THR A 105 18.51 14.09 -9.01
C THR A 105 17.72 13.25 -10.01
N ILE A 106 17.90 11.94 -9.97
CA ILE A 106 17.15 10.96 -10.75
C ILE A 106 16.51 9.99 -9.76
N VAL A 107 15.21 9.80 -9.88
CA VAL A 107 14.42 8.84 -9.11
C VAL A 107 13.71 7.92 -10.11
N VAL A 108 13.98 6.62 -10.03
CA VAL A 108 13.28 5.60 -10.81
C VAL A 108 12.42 4.81 -9.84
N VAL A 109 11.13 4.84 -10.04
CA VAL A 109 10.16 4.04 -9.30
C VAL A 109 9.61 2.94 -10.18
N ARG A 110 9.36 1.77 -9.58
CA ARG A 110 8.94 0.58 -10.31
C ARG A 110 7.80 -0.12 -9.58
N ARG A 111 6.88 -0.66 -10.38
CA ARG A 111 5.88 -1.62 -9.96
C ARG A 111 6.41 -3.03 -10.26
N TYR A 112 6.70 -3.79 -9.23
CA TYR A 112 7.21 -5.17 -9.32
C TYR A 112 6.06 -6.17 -9.46
N GLY A 113 4.95 -5.92 -8.77
CA GLY A 113 3.74 -6.72 -8.87
C GLY A 113 2.91 -6.47 -10.13
N GLU A 114 1.88 -7.30 -10.34
CA GLU A 114 0.94 -7.17 -11.48
C GLU A 114 -0.18 -6.19 -11.20
N ALA A 115 -0.57 -6.03 -9.93
CA ALA A 115 -1.68 -5.17 -9.56
C ALA A 115 -1.31 -3.69 -9.71
N ILE A 116 -2.27 -2.88 -10.16
CA ILE A 116 -2.11 -1.46 -10.48
C ILE A 116 -2.83 -0.63 -9.42
N PHE A 117 -2.12 0.31 -8.81
CA PHE A 117 -2.67 1.29 -7.89
C PHE A 117 -1.97 2.64 -8.07
N PRO A 118 -2.70 3.76 -8.06
CA PRO A 118 -2.07 5.07 -8.11
C PRO A 118 -1.41 5.39 -6.78
N VAL A 119 -0.14 5.76 -6.83
CA VAL A 119 0.69 6.05 -5.66
C VAL A 119 1.38 7.41 -5.80
N ASP A 120 1.67 8.04 -4.68
CA ASP A 120 2.49 9.24 -4.65
C ASP A 120 3.97 8.88 -4.45
N VAL A 121 4.83 9.71 -5.02
CA VAL A 121 6.29 9.65 -4.87
C VAL A 121 6.75 10.93 -4.21
N LEU A 122 7.38 10.82 -3.05
CA LEU A 122 7.90 11.93 -2.28
C LEU A 122 9.42 11.97 -2.38
N VAL A 123 9.97 13.09 -2.81
CA VAL A 123 11.42 13.35 -2.85
C VAL A 123 11.75 14.44 -1.84
N THR A 124 12.63 14.15 -0.90
CA THR A 124 13.06 15.10 0.13
C THR A 124 14.48 15.58 -0.15
N PHE A 125 14.69 16.88 -0.03
CA PHE A 125 15.97 17.56 -0.25
C PHE A 125 16.62 17.96 1.07
N LYS A 126 17.93 18.19 1.05
CA LYS A 126 18.75 18.54 2.22
C LYS A 126 18.33 19.84 2.90
N ASP A 127 17.77 20.78 2.14
CA ASP A 127 17.22 22.05 2.64
C ASP A 127 15.81 21.91 3.27
N GLY A 128 15.27 20.70 3.34
CA GLY A 128 13.94 20.39 3.87
C GLY A 128 12.82 20.52 2.85
N LYS A 129 13.10 20.97 1.62
CA LYS A 129 12.11 21.01 0.54
C LYS A 129 11.64 19.60 0.21
N GLN A 130 10.36 19.46 -0.08
CA GLN A 130 9.75 18.21 -0.54
C GLN A 130 9.05 18.43 -1.87
N LEU A 131 9.23 17.50 -2.79
CA LEU A 131 8.48 17.44 -4.04
C LEU A 131 7.67 16.15 -4.06
N ARG A 132 6.40 16.27 -4.43
CA ARG A 132 5.47 15.16 -4.53
C ARG A 132 5.01 15.02 -5.98
N GLU A 133 5.15 13.82 -6.51
CA GLU A 133 4.67 13.44 -7.83
C GLU A 133 3.58 12.37 -7.68
N HIS A 134 2.59 12.43 -8.55
CA HIS A 134 1.55 11.41 -8.62
C HIS A 134 1.83 10.46 -9.77
N TRP A 135 1.86 9.17 -9.50
CA TRP A 135 2.03 8.13 -10.50
C TRP A 135 0.78 7.24 -10.54
N ASP A 136 0.17 7.09 -11.72
CA ASP A 136 -1.02 6.26 -11.91
C ASP A 136 -0.75 4.74 -11.79
N GLY A 137 0.53 4.34 -11.74
CA GLY A 137 0.97 2.95 -11.61
C GLY A 137 0.76 2.09 -12.85
N ARG A 138 0.21 2.63 -13.98
CA ARG A 138 -0.08 1.83 -15.19
C ARG A 138 1.18 1.35 -15.88
N GLY A 139 2.19 2.20 -16.00
CA GLY A 139 3.51 1.80 -16.46
C GLY A 139 4.18 0.82 -15.50
N ARG A 140 5.14 0.03 -16.00
CA ARG A 140 5.96 -0.84 -15.11
C ARG A 140 6.95 -0.04 -14.29
N TRP A 141 7.32 1.14 -14.75
CA TRP A 141 8.21 2.07 -14.08
C TRP A 141 7.96 3.48 -14.59
N THR A 142 8.41 4.46 -13.81
CA THR A 142 8.50 5.87 -14.22
C THR A 142 9.77 6.49 -13.65
N GLN A 143 10.22 7.57 -14.29
CA GLN A 143 11.41 8.30 -13.87
C GLN A 143 11.10 9.77 -13.69
N TYR A 144 11.56 10.31 -12.58
CA TYR A 144 11.53 11.74 -12.29
C TYR A 144 12.97 12.27 -12.28
N THR A 145 13.14 13.45 -12.87
CA THR A 145 14.44 14.13 -12.91
C THR A 145 14.28 15.56 -12.42
N TYR A 146 15.11 15.93 -11.47
CA TYR A 146 15.11 17.28 -10.89
C TYR A 146 16.50 17.89 -11.01
N THR A 147 16.55 19.22 -11.21
CA THR A 147 17.79 20.00 -11.17
C THR A 147 17.58 21.16 -10.22
N GLY A 148 18.43 21.29 -9.21
CA GLY A 148 18.28 22.31 -8.16
C GLY A 148 19.57 22.59 -7.44
N GLU A 149 19.54 23.54 -6.51
CA GLU A 149 20.69 23.95 -5.69
C GLU A 149 20.90 23.03 -4.49
N SER A 150 19.87 22.29 -4.09
CA SER A 150 19.90 21.38 -2.95
C SER A 150 19.93 19.93 -3.41
N GLN A 151 20.78 19.13 -2.76
CA GLN A 151 20.88 17.69 -2.97
C GLN A 151 19.63 16.99 -2.43
N ALA A 152 19.04 16.08 -3.21
CA ALA A 152 18.00 15.19 -2.70
C ALA A 152 18.63 14.15 -1.76
N VAL A 153 18.01 13.90 -0.62
CA VAL A 153 18.50 12.98 0.42
C VAL A 153 17.73 11.68 0.50
N SER A 154 16.46 11.67 0.08
CA SER A 154 15.63 10.46 0.05
C SER A 154 14.53 10.55 -1.00
N ALA A 155 14.09 9.39 -1.47
CA ALA A 155 12.90 9.20 -2.27
C ALA A 155 12.05 8.09 -1.64
N GLN A 156 10.72 8.26 -1.66
CA GLN A 156 9.77 7.31 -1.08
C GLN A 156 8.53 7.19 -1.96
N VAL A 157 8.10 5.96 -2.19
CA VAL A 157 6.81 5.63 -2.83
C VAL A 157 5.79 5.39 -1.73
N ASP A 158 4.56 5.86 -1.96
CA ASP A 158 3.44 5.74 -1.01
C ASP A 158 3.79 6.20 0.42
N PRO A 159 4.25 7.45 0.59
CA PRO A 159 4.75 7.95 1.88
C PRO A 159 3.71 7.89 2.99
N GLU A 160 2.43 8.05 2.69
CA GLU A 160 1.32 7.95 3.64
C GLU A 160 0.84 6.51 3.86
N ARG A 161 1.44 5.53 3.16
CA ARG A 161 1.04 4.11 3.23
C ARG A 161 -0.45 3.91 2.96
N VAL A 162 -0.95 4.51 1.89
CA VAL A 162 -2.33 4.35 1.44
C VAL A 162 -2.57 2.92 0.97
N LEU A 163 -1.61 2.33 0.25
CA LEU A 163 -1.66 0.98 -0.28
C LEU A 163 -1.13 -0.04 0.75
N LEU A 164 -1.98 -0.50 1.66
CA LEU A 164 -1.60 -1.49 2.67
C LEU A 164 -1.42 -2.92 2.13
N LEU A 165 -1.78 -3.14 0.87
CA LEU A 165 -1.65 -4.42 0.18
C LEU A 165 -0.27 -4.60 -0.47
N ASP A 166 0.62 -3.62 -0.37
CA ASP A 166 2.00 -3.73 -0.81
C ASP A 166 2.72 -4.81 0.00
N VAL A 167 3.26 -5.82 -0.69
CA VAL A 167 3.84 -7.01 -0.05
C VAL A 167 5.27 -6.80 0.42
N ASP A 168 5.95 -5.76 -0.09
CA ASP A 168 7.33 -5.43 0.29
C ASP A 168 7.50 -3.93 0.57
N ASP A 169 7.09 -3.48 1.75
CA ASP A 169 7.26 -2.10 2.18
C ASP A 169 8.72 -1.69 2.43
N THR A 170 9.64 -2.64 2.36
CA THR A 170 11.08 -2.37 2.58
C THR A 170 11.76 -1.75 1.37
N ASN A 171 11.22 -1.97 0.17
CA ASN A 171 11.73 -1.41 -1.07
C ASN A 171 11.14 -0.04 -1.42
N ASN A 172 10.12 0.44 -0.64
CA ASN A 172 9.38 1.68 -0.89
C ASN A 172 10.18 2.95 -0.66
N SER A 173 11.41 2.87 -0.15
CA SER A 173 12.23 4.06 0.06
C SER A 173 13.71 3.82 -0.18
N LYS A 174 14.40 4.87 -0.65
CA LYS A 174 15.87 4.91 -0.71
C LYS A 174 16.38 6.24 -0.17
N SER A 175 17.53 6.21 0.51
CA SER A 175 18.25 7.38 0.97
C SER A 175 19.71 7.33 0.51
N LEU A 176 20.32 8.50 0.28
CA LEU A 176 21.75 8.58 -0.08
C LEU A 176 22.65 8.13 1.05
N ALA A 177 22.32 8.53 2.28
CA ALA A 177 23.07 8.13 3.46
C ALA A 177 22.32 7.01 4.21
N PRO A 178 23.01 5.92 4.58
CA PRO A 178 22.39 4.87 5.38
C PRO A 178 21.91 5.42 6.74
N GLN A 179 20.62 5.25 7.03
CA GLN A 179 20.04 5.61 8.34
C GLN A 179 20.04 4.40 9.28
N GLY A 180 21.18 3.70 9.38
CA GLY A 180 21.30 2.43 10.09
C GLY A 180 20.85 2.49 11.55
N ARG A 181 21.09 3.59 12.28
CA ARG A 181 20.64 3.73 13.67
C ARG A 181 19.12 3.81 13.78
N SER A 182 18.47 4.64 12.97
CA SER A 182 17.00 4.75 12.95
C SER A 182 16.34 3.45 12.50
N ALA A 183 16.92 2.78 11.50
CA ALA A 183 16.46 1.48 11.05
C ALA A 183 16.60 0.43 12.17
N ALA A 184 17.77 0.34 12.82
CA ALA A 184 18.00 -0.59 13.92
C ALA A 184 17.02 -0.38 15.08
N THR A 185 16.77 0.87 15.49
CA THR A 185 15.79 1.19 16.53
C THR A 185 14.38 0.74 16.13
N LYS A 186 13.95 1.05 14.91
CA LYS A 186 12.63 0.67 14.39
C LYS A 186 12.45 -0.86 14.34
N TRP A 187 13.48 -1.57 13.88
CA TRP A 187 13.48 -3.02 13.83
C TRP A 187 13.49 -3.65 15.23
N SER A 188 14.29 -3.10 16.16
CA SER A 188 14.31 -3.57 17.55
C SER A 188 12.95 -3.42 18.22
N LEU A 189 12.26 -2.30 18.01
CA LEU A 189 10.91 -2.08 18.54
C LEU A 189 9.90 -3.06 17.96
N LYS A 190 9.93 -3.30 16.64
CA LYS A 190 9.06 -4.31 15.99
C LYS A 190 9.33 -5.71 16.56
N TRP A 191 10.59 -6.07 16.77
CA TRP A 191 10.99 -7.34 17.38
C TRP A 191 10.49 -7.50 18.82
N MET A 192 10.58 -6.42 19.60
CA MET A 192 10.07 -6.44 20.99
C MET A 192 8.55 -6.65 21.03
N ILE A 193 7.80 -5.97 20.15
CA ILE A 193 6.34 -6.15 20.06
C ILE A 193 6.01 -7.59 19.65
N TRP A 194 6.69 -8.11 18.63
CA TRP A 194 6.49 -9.51 18.20
C TRP A 194 6.83 -10.50 19.30
N LEU A 195 7.92 -10.30 20.04
CA LEU A 195 8.30 -11.13 21.15
C LEU A 195 7.27 -11.09 22.28
N GLN A 196 6.75 -9.90 22.57
CA GLN A 196 5.69 -9.72 23.56
C GLN A 196 4.41 -10.48 23.16
N ASP A 197 3.98 -10.36 21.91
CA ASP A 197 2.81 -11.08 21.39
C ASP A 197 3.03 -12.61 21.43
N ALA A 198 4.23 -13.07 21.07
CA ALA A 198 4.58 -14.46 21.15
C ALA A 198 4.52 -14.97 22.60
N LEU A 199 5.09 -14.24 23.57
CA LEU A 199 5.07 -14.61 24.98
C LEU A 199 3.66 -14.62 25.57
N LEU A 200 2.82 -13.65 25.20
CA LEU A 200 1.41 -13.62 25.61
C LEU A 200 0.64 -14.81 25.04
N SER A 201 0.88 -15.16 23.78
CA SER A 201 0.25 -16.32 23.15
C SER A 201 0.65 -17.63 23.84
N TRP A 202 1.92 -17.77 24.27
CA TRP A 202 2.40 -18.94 25.03
C TRP A 202 1.81 -18.99 26.44
N ALA A 203 1.61 -17.84 27.09
CA ALA A 203 1.00 -17.78 28.42
C ALA A 203 -0.45 -18.27 28.46
N PHE A 204 -1.14 -18.28 27.33
CA PHE A 204 -2.51 -18.84 27.21
C PHE A 204 -2.52 -20.35 26.94
N LEU A 205 -1.37 -20.95 26.64
CA LEU A 205 -1.25 -22.38 26.33
C LEU A 205 -0.74 -23.22 27.55
N VAL A 206 -0.41 -22.56 28.64
CA VAL A 206 0.01 -23.14 29.93
C VAL A 206 -1.06 -22.86 30.99
#